data_9ca1905d2400694da2f28f75c71c0d4f
#
_entry.id   9ca1905d2400694da2f28f75c71c0d4f
#
_cell.length_a   1.000
_cell.length_b   1.000
_cell.length_c   1.000
_cell.angle_alpha   90.00
_cell.angle_beta   90.00
_cell.angle_gamma   90.00
#
_symmetry.space_group_name_H-M   'P 1'
#
loop_
_entity.id
_entity.type
_entity.pdbx_description
1 polymer ?
#
loop_
_entity_poly.entity_id
_entity_poly.type
_entity_poly.pdbx_seq_one_letter_code
_entity_poly.pdbx_strand_id
1 'polypeptide(L)'
;METYTQTQQHQACVDKVKRYIQTHLDEPLNREVLAIVADFSVPHFHRIFSDCVGESTASYVRRLRLERAGRKLRVGAINITEVALAAGYESHTAFGKAFKQQFGLSPSEFRDLNCQAATQLLLHSQRKISGTGAM
;
A
#
# COMPACT_ATOMS: atom_id res chain seq x y z
N MET A 1 21.21 -8.17 -30.59
CA MET A 1 21.07 -7.17 -29.56
C MET A 1 19.67 -7.14 -29.01
N GLU A 2 19.60 -7.32 -27.78
CA GLU A 2 18.31 -7.40 -27.14
C GLU A 2 17.93 -6.09 -26.49
N THR A 3 16.77 -5.58 -26.83
CA THR A 3 16.25 -4.42 -26.15
C THR A 3 14.93 -4.76 -25.50
N TYR A 4 14.76 -4.29 -24.30
CA TYR A 4 13.49 -4.43 -23.63
C TYR A 4 12.44 -3.64 -24.36
N THR A 5 11.23 -4.18 -24.42
CA THR A 5 10.10 -3.42 -24.89
C THR A 5 9.83 -2.29 -23.91
N GLN A 6 9.12 -1.27 -24.35
CA GLN A 6 8.72 -0.19 -23.47
C GLN A 6 7.94 -0.70 -22.27
N THR A 7 7.05 -1.67 -22.50
CA THR A 7 6.28 -2.28 -21.42
C THR A 7 7.18 -2.94 -20.38
N GLN A 8 8.21 -3.65 -20.83
CA GLN A 8 9.15 -4.29 -19.91
C GLN A 8 9.93 -3.27 -19.10
N GLN A 9 10.33 -2.17 -19.73
CA GLN A 9 11.03 -1.11 -19.04
C GLN A 9 10.14 -0.45 -18.00
N HIS A 10 8.87 -0.23 -18.33
CA HIS A 10 7.91 0.34 -17.40
C HIS A 10 7.68 -0.59 -16.22
N GLN A 11 7.55 -1.88 -16.49
CA GLN A 11 7.34 -2.85 -15.41
C GLN A 11 8.53 -2.91 -14.47
N ALA A 12 9.74 -2.91 -15.01
CA ALA A 12 10.95 -2.91 -14.18
C ALA A 12 11.03 -1.66 -13.31
N CYS A 13 10.66 -0.52 -13.87
CA CYS A 13 10.61 0.75 -13.15
C CYS A 13 9.60 0.69 -12.01
N VAL A 14 8.41 0.19 -12.31
CA VAL A 14 7.34 0.07 -11.30
C VAL A 14 7.78 -0.87 -10.17
N ASP A 15 8.41 -1.99 -10.52
CA ASP A 15 8.90 -2.93 -9.51
C ASP A 15 9.93 -2.27 -8.59
N LYS A 16 10.79 -1.45 -9.14
CA LYS A 16 11.78 -0.71 -8.36
C LYS A 16 11.10 0.25 -7.39
N VAL A 17 10.09 0.99 -7.87
CA VAL A 17 9.35 1.92 -7.02
C VAL A 17 8.60 1.17 -5.93
N LYS A 18 7.98 0.04 -6.26
CA LYS A 18 7.26 -0.75 -5.27
C LYS A 18 8.20 -1.21 -4.15
N ARG A 19 9.38 -1.67 -4.50
CA ARG A 19 10.37 -2.06 -3.48
C ARG A 19 10.81 -0.89 -2.62
N TYR A 20 11.01 0.26 -3.25
CA TYR A 20 11.34 1.47 -2.51
C TYR A 20 10.25 1.81 -1.50
N ILE A 21 8.99 1.81 -1.94
CA ILE A 21 7.86 2.09 -1.06
C ILE A 21 7.84 1.12 0.11
N GLN A 22 7.99 -0.17 -0.17
CA GLN A 22 7.91 -1.20 0.87
C GLN A 22 8.97 -1.04 1.95
N THR A 23 10.11 -0.47 1.62
CA THR A 23 11.20 -0.30 2.57
C THR A 23 11.28 1.09 3.17
N HIS A 24 10.39 2.01 2.77
CA HIS A 24 10.43 3.41 3.22
C HIS A 24 9.07 3.90 3.69
N LEU A 25 8.25 3.00 4.26
CA LEU A 25 6.88 3.36 4.65
C LEU A 25 6.80 4.41 5.74
N ASP A 26 7.88 4.60 6.52
CA ASP A 26 7.91 5.61 7.57
C ASP A 26 8.31 7.00 7.05
N GLU A 27 8.66 7.11 5.77
CA GLU A 27 9.12 8.35 5.18
C GLU A 27 8.05 8.97 4.30
N PRO A 28 8.16 10.26 3.99
CA PRO A 28 7.24 10.87 3.03
C PRO A 28 7.40 10.19 1.66
N LEU A 29 6.29 9.74 1.11
CA LEU A 29 6.28 9.03 -0.16
C LEU A 29 5.34 9.73 -1.13
N ASN A 30 5.63 11.02 -1.37
CA ASN A 30 4.82 11.80 -2.32
C ASN A 30 5.25 11.48 -3.76
N ARG A 31 4.48 11.98 -4.72
CA ARG A 31 4.69 11.70 -6.13
C ARG A 31 6.06 12.19 -6.61
N GLU A 32 6.50 13.33 -6.09
CA GLU A 32 7.78 13.90 -6.49
C GLU A 32 8.94 12.99 -6.12
N VAL A 33 8.95 12.49 -4.90
CA VAL A 33 9.98 11.57 -4.43
C VAL A 33 9.99 10.30 -5.28
N LEU A 34 8.81 9.74 -5.51
CA LEU A 34 8.71 8.47 -6.24
C LEU A 34 9.07 8.63 -7.71
N ALA A 35 8.75 9.77 -8.31
CA ALA A 35 9.13 10.04 -9.69
C ALA A 35 10.65 10.12 -9.82
N ILE A 36 11.34 10.67 -8.83
CA ILE A 36 12.79 10.71 -8.82
C ILE A 36 13.35 9.28 -8.75
N VAL A 37 12.80 8.44 -7.89
CA VAL A 37 13.21 7.04 -7.80
C VAL A 37 13.02 6.35 -9.15
N ALA A 38 11.93 6.65 -9.83
CA ALA A 38 11.60 6.05 -11.13
C ALA A 38 12.41 6.64 -12.27
N ASP A 39 13.00 7.81 -12.07
CA ASP A 39 13.73 8.55 -13.10
C ASP A 39 12.81 8.97 -14.26
N PHE A 40 11.61 9.42 -13.92
CA PHE A 40 10.63 9.96 -14.86
C PHE A 40 10.09 11.28 -14.34
N SER A 41 9.47 12.05 -15.23
CA SER A 41 8.70 13.21 -14.78
C SER A 41 7.49 12.74 -13.99
N VAL A 42 6.95 13.61 -13.12
CA VAL A 42 5.82 13.26 -12.27
C VAL A 42 4.61 12.78 -13.08
N PRO A 43 4.14 13.52 -14.11
CA PRO A 43 2.97 13.06 -14.87
C PRO A 43 3.22 11.73 -15.57
N HIS A 44 4.41 11.55 -16.13
CA HIS A 44 4.74 10.33 -16.86
C HIS A 44 4.80 9.14 -15.91
N PHE A 45 5.47 9.33 -14.77
CA PHE A 45 5.55 8.29 -13.75
C PHE A 45 4.16 7.90 -13.24
N HIS A 46 3.33 8.90 -12.96
CA HIS A 46 1.99 8.63 -12.44
C HIS A 46 1.20 7.76 -13.40
N ARG A 47 1.26 8.06 -14.69
CA ARG A 47 0.55 7.27 -15.69
C ARG A 47 1.09 5.85 -15.77
N ILE A 48 2.41 5.70 -15.81
CA ILE A 48 3.05 4.39 -15.88
C ILE A 48 2.66 3.54 -14.68
N PHE A 49 2.75 4.12 -13.49
CA PHE A 49 2.44 3.38 -12.27
C PHE A 49 0.98 2.94 -12.26
N SER A 50 0.07 3.86 -12.55
CA SER A 50 -1.37 3.54 -12.55
C SER A 50 -1.72 2.48 -13.56
N ASP A 51 -1.12 2.55 -14.76
CA ASP A 51 -1.39 1.57 -15.81
C ASP A 51 -0.86 0.19 -15.44
N CYS A 52 0.32 0.11 -14.82
CA CYS A 52 0.92 -1.17 -14.49
C CYS A 52 0.32 -1.80 -13.23
N VAL A 53 -0.05 -0.98 -12.26
CA VAL A 53 -0.46 -1.47 -10.94
C VAL A 53 -1.98 -1.53 -10.78
N GLY A 54 -2.69 -0.66 -11.48
CA GLY A 54 -4.14 -0.59 -11.37
C GLY A 54 -4.64 0.32 -10.27
N GLU A 55 -3.75 1.07 -9.62
CA GLU A 55 -4.12 2.06 -8.62
C GLU A 55 -3.07 3.16 -8.60
N SER A 56 -3.43 4.31 -8.02
CA SER A 56 -2.49 5.42 -7.90
C SER A 56 -1.41 5.09 -6.87
N THR A 57 -0.29 5.84 -6.92
CA THR A 57 0.76 5.68 -5.91
C THR A 57 0.24 6.00 -4.51
N ALA A 58 -0.61 7.01 -4.38
CA ALA A 58 -1.17 7.38 -3.09
C ALA A 58 -2.01 6.25 -2.51
N SER A 59 -2.84 5.63 -3.34
CA SER A 59 -3.66 4.50 -2.93
C SER A 59 -2.80 3.30 -2.54
N TYR A 60 -1.77 3.02 -3.33
CA TYR A 60 -0.84 1.93 -3.06
C TYR A 60 -0.13 2.11 -1.72
N VAL A 61 0.41 3.31 -1.48
CA VAL A 61 1.11 3.61 -0.22
C VAL A 61 0.15 3.48 0.97
N ARG A 62 -1.05 4.04 0.82
CA ARG A 62 -2.06 3.97 1.90
C ARG A 62 -2.39 2.52 2.22
N ARG A 63 -2.60 1.70 1.20
CA ARG A 63 -2.93 0.29 1.40
C ARG A 63 -1.81 -0.45 2.12
N LEU A 64 -0.56 -0.24 1.72
CA LEU A 64 0.56 -0.90 2.37
C LEU A 64 0.73 -0.45 3.82
N ARG A 65 0.50 0.83 4.09
CA ARG A 65 0.58 1.33 5.48
C ARG A 65 -0.52 0.72 6.34
N LEU A 66 -1.72 0.57 5.78
CA LEU A 66 -2.82 -0.06 6.51
C LEU A 66 -2.59 -1.54 6.71
N GLU A 67 -2.02 -2.23 5.74
CA GLU A 67 -1.68 -3.65 5.89
C GLU A 67 -0.61 -3.84 6.97
N ARG A 68 0.39 -2.97 6.98
CA ARG A 68 1.42 -3.01 8.03
C ARG A 68 0.80 -2.75 9.40
N ALA A 69 -0.12 -1.79 9.46
CA ALA A 69 -0.82 -1.49 10.72
C ALA A 69 -1.62 -2.69 11.19
N GLY A 70 -2.28 -3.37 10.26
CA GLY A 70 -3.04 -4.58 10.61
C GLY A 70 -2.15 -5.65 11.21
N ARG A 71 -0.98 -5.88 10.63
CA ARG A 71 -0.03 -6.84 11.18
C ARG A 71 0.43 -6.44 12.57
N LYS A 72 0.68 -5.15 12.79
CA LYS A 72 1.09 -4.67 14.09
C LYS A 72 0.03 -4.84 15.16
N LEU A 73 -1.24 -4.66 14.79
CA LEU A 73 -2.35 -4.85 15.73
C LEU A 73 -2.38 -6.27 16.31
N ARG A 74 -1.82 -7.23 15.60
CA ARG A 74 -1.88 -8.62 15.98
C ARG A 74 -0.67 -9.09 16.81
N VAL A 75 0.31 -8.22 17.00
CA VAL A 75 1.57 -8.60 17.66
C VAL A 75 1.52 -8.44 19.17
N GLY A 76 0.39 -8.08 19.74
CA GLY A 76 0.28 -8.02 21.18
C GLY A 76 -0.01 -6.63 21.70
N ALA A 77 0.64 -6.19 22.73
CA ALA A 77 0.21 -5.06 23.55
C ALA A 77 0.43 -3.67 22.94
N ILE A 78 0.34 -3.55 21.63
CA ILE A 78 0.54 -2.26 20.98
C ILE A 78 -0.74 -1.42 21.09
N ASN A 79 -0.54 -0.16 21.46
CA ASN A 79 -1.61 0.80 21.59
C ASN A 79 -2.12 1.17 20.17
N ILE A 80 -3.43 1.13 19.96
CA ILE A 80 -4.02 1.44 18.66
C ILE A 80 -3.68 2.86 18.21
N THR A 81 -3.60 3.80 19.15
CA THR A 81 -3.22 5.17 18.81
C THR A 81 -1.81 5.24 18.23
N GLU A 82 -0.89 4.50 18.77
CA GLU A 82 0.48 4.44 18.26
C GLU A 82 0.52 3.83 16.85
N VAL A 83 -0.26 2.79 16.66
CA VAL A 83 -0.36 2.17 15.33
C VAL A 83 -0.93 3.14 14.32
N ALA A 84 -1.95 3.91 14.72
CA ALA A 84 -2.58 4.90 13.85
C ALA A 84 -1.58 5.99 13.44
N LEU A 85 -0.81 6.49 14.40
CA LEU A 85 0.19 7.52 14.12
C LEU A 85 1.28 6.99 13.19
N ALA A 86 1.74 5.77 13.44
CA ALA A 86 2.75 5.15 12.59
C ALA A 86 2.26 4.93 11.17
N ALA A 87 0.94 4.76 10.99
CA ALA A 87 0.34 4.58 9.67
C ALA A 87 0.10 5.91 8.97
N GLY A 88 0.39 7.04 9.63
CA GLY A 88 0.27 8.35 9.02
C GLY A 88 -1.04 9.06 9.29
N TYR A 89 -1.81 8.62 10.27
CA TYR A 89 -3.10 9.23 10.59
C TYR A 89 -2.99 10.10 11.85
N GLU A 90 -3.69 11.21 11.83
CA GLU A 90 -3.62 12.18 12.92
C GLU A 90 -4.41 11.75 14.14
N SER A 91 -5.39 10.86 13.96
CA SER A 91 -6.24 10.46 15.05
C SER A 91 -6.65 9.01 14.93
N HIS A 92 -7.04 8.44 16.05
CA HIS A 92 -7.59 7.10 16.13
C HIS A 92 -8.85 6.97 15.25
N THR A 93 -9.68 8.02 15.24
CA THR A 93 -10.91 8.01 14.46
C THR A 93 -10.64 7.97 12.97
N ALA A 94 -9.70 8.80 12.49
CA ALA A 94 -9.36 8.82 11.06
C ALA A 94 -8.77 7.49 10.62
N PHE A 95 -7.90 6.92 11.44
CA PHE A 95 -7.33 5.61 11.17
C PHE A 95 -8.40 4.53 11.12
N GLY A 96 -9.31 4.55 12.08
CA GLY A 96 -10.40 3.57 12.13
C GLY A 96 -11.26 3.58 10.89
N LYS A 97 -11.60 4.77 10.41
CA LYS A 97 -12.39 4.90 9.19
C LYS A 97 -11.65 4.34 7.98
N ALA A 98 -10.39 4.71 7.83
CA ALA A 98 -9.60 4.24 6.70
C ALA A 98 -9.40 2.73 6.75
N PHE A 99 -9.12 2.20 7.93
CA PHE A 99 -8.93 0.77 8.12
C PHE A 99 -10.19 0.00 7.78
N LYS A 100 -11.33 0.45 8.28
CA LYS A 100 -12.60 -0.21 8.00
C LYS A 100 -12.94 -0.15 6.52
N GLN A 101 -12.66 0.97 5.88
CA GLN A 101 -12.90 1.12 4.45
C GLN A 101 -12.06 0.13 3.65
N GLN A 102 -10.81 -0.09 4.08
CA GLN A 102 -9.91 -0.99 3.38
C GLN A 102 -10.24 -2.47 3.62
N PHE A 103 -10.55 -2.83 4.85
CA PHE A 103 -10.67 -4.24 5.24
C PHE A 103 -12.08 -4.67 5.63
N GLY A 104 -13.02 -3.74 5.77
CA GLY A 104 -14.38 -4.07 6.15
C GLY A 104 -14.61 -4.22 7.64
N LEU A 105 -13.58 -4.13 8.45
CA LEU A 105 -13.64 -4.26 9.91
C LEU A 105 -12.91 -3.10 10.57
N SER A 106 -13.33 -2.75 11.78
CA SER A 106 -12.59 -1.79 12.58
C SER A 106 -11.26 -2.41 13.03
N PRO A 107 -10.27 -1.58 13.44
CA PRO A 107 -9.03 -2.12 13.96
C PRO A 107 -9.22 -3.07 15.15
N SER A 108 -10.15 -2.75 16.04
CA SER A 108 -10.43 -3.61 17.19
C SER A 108 -11.00 -4.96 16.77
N GLU A 109 -11.94 -4.94 15.84
CA GLU A 109 -12.51 -6.17 15.31
C GLU A 109 -11.47 -7.03 14.61
N PHE A 110 -10.59 -6.38 13.85
CA PHE A 110 -9.54 -7.09 13.15
C PHE A 110 -8.57 -7.76 14.12
N ARG A 111 -8.22 -7.06 15.20
CA ARG A 111 -7.31 -7.59 16.21
C ARG A 111 -7.86 -8.86 16.85
N ASP A 112 -9.18 -8.96 16.96
CA ASP A 112 -9.81 -10.11 17.59
C ASP A 112 -10.00 -11.31 16.67
N LEU A 113 -9.67 -11.17 15.39
CA LEU A 113 -9.77 -12.29 14.45
C LEU A 113 -8.70 -13.34 14.75
N ASN A 114 -9.00 -14.60 14.38
CA ASN A 114 -7.96 -15.62 14.42
C ASN A 114 -6.95 -15.36 13.31
N CYS A 115 -5.82 -16.03 13.39
CA CYS A 115 -4.69 -15.83 12.49
C CYS A 115 -5.06 -16.05 11.02
N GLN A 116 -5.84 -17.11 10.77
CA GLN A 116 -6.21 -17.46 9.41
C GLN A 116 -7.12 -16.40 8.80
N ALA A 117 -8.14 -15.96 9.53
CA ALA A 117 -9.06 -14.95 9.03
C ALA A 117 -8.35 -13.63 8.76
N ALA A 118 -7.44 -13.23 9.66
CA ALA A 118 -6.69 -11.98 9.46
C ALA A 118 -5.80 -12.06 8.24
N THR A 119 -5.10 -13.18 8.06
CA THR A 119 -4.24 -13.39 6.91
C THR A 119 -5.04 -13.34 5.62
N GLN A 120 -6.22 -13.95 5.60
CA GLN A 120 -7.07 -13.95 4.41
C GLN A 120 -7.54 -12.55 4.05
N LEU A 121 -7.87 -11.73 5.05
CA LEU A 121 -8.27 -10.35 4.77
C LEU A 121 -7.14 -9.54 4.15
N LEU A 122 -5.92 -9.70 4.63
CA LEU A 122 -4.77 -9.00 4.06
C LEU A 122 -4.51 -9.45 2.63
N LEU A 123 -4.58 -10.74 2.37
CA LEU A 123 -4.39 -11.28 1.02
C LEU A 123 -5.52 -10.85 0.09
N HIS A 124 -6.75 -10.84 0.60
CA HIS A 124 -7.90 -10.42 -0.20
C HIS A 124 -7.78 -8.96 -0.61
N SER A 125 -7.28 -8.11 0.26
CA SER A 125 -7.05 -6.71 -0.05
C SER A 125 -6.14 -6.56 -1.25
N GLN A 126 -5.06 -7.32 -1.30
CA GLN A 126 -4.13 -7.30 -2.43
C GLN A 126 -4.76 -7.85 -3.70
N ARG A 127 -5.46 -8.96 -3.56
CA ARG A 127 -6.08 -9.63 -4.68
C ARG A 127 -7.18 -8.82 -5.32
N LYS A 128 -7.89 -8.03 -4.51
CA LYS A 128 -8.96 -7.19 -4.98
C LYS A 128 -8.47 -6.18 -6.02
N ILE A 129 -7.30 -5.60 -5.79
CA ILE A 129 -6.71 -4.66 -6.73
C ILE A 129 -6.32 -5.38 -8.02
N SER A 130 -5.64 -6.52 -7.89
CA SER A 130 -5.23 -7.31 -9.05
C SER A 130 -6.43 -7.81 -9.84
N GLY A 131 -7.47 -8.26 -9.14
CA GLY A 131 -8.68 -8.75 -9.78
C GLY A 131 -9.38 -7.68 -10.58
N THR A 132 -9.40 -6.46 -10.08
CA THR A 132 -10.01 -5.35 -10.78
C THR A 132 -9.28 -5.10 -12.10
N GLY A 133 -7.96 -5.18 -12.08
CA GLY A 133 -7.19 -4.96 -13.28
C GLY A 133 -7.37 -6.06 -14.32
N ALA A 134 -7.79 -7.24 -13.91
CA ALA A 134 -7.95 -8.36 -14.81
C ALA A 134 -9.26 -8.31 -15.58
N MET A 135 -10.21 -7.53 -15.14
CA MET A 135 -11.48 -7.40 -15.82
C MET A 135 -11.39 -6.38 -16.93
#